data_04e9b30b6ba2105d1a32563c542bb30e
#
_entry.id   04e9b30b6ba2105d1a32563c542bb30e
#
_cell.length_a   1.000
_cell.length_b   1.000
_cell.length_c   1.000
_cell.angle_alpha   90.00
_cell.angle_beta   90.00
_cell.angle_gamma   90.00
#
_symmetry.space_group_name_H-M   'P 1'
#
loop_
_entity.id
_entity.type
_entity.pdbx_description
1 polymer ?
#
loop_
_entity_poly.entity_id
_entity_poly.type
_entity_poly.pdbx_seq_one_letter_code
_entity_poly.pdbx_strand_id
1 'polypeptide(L)'
;MTFQRPSQQSLSFPGEESREAWQCGADGVWMPVEHAAHDGLMGIEALAFDSAPFWSLTQEALNETVDLRWEGLGMKNESGSRLWLNWPVLQKGRQALVGTLALAEEFSDWEQCVHGRFEPSVRMLPLPDNGIALWKELGRHVVAFTHEAKLLHLGVLTARSLDVDAAFEIRDMCATLQTHGFINFAQVDTIHVWTHCETDFAPQLACLFEAAAILKEKRPDPRPPAESSGLLPVQVAVRRQQQKRRQNQMLILAAAALVYLCFFGAWWLRLQWRTSQLDHADVVMSNAQPEIDLVREAQNRWQEMEAAINPDLYPVELFHQIVSLLPPEGIRLKEFQIDGDRLIVSGEATTVNQAIAFKSQLAACIPLQRYTWNIPFPTIREDNRAEFRAEGRFNGGLVNEGQ
;
A
#
# COMPACT_ATOMS: atom_id res chain seq x y z
N MET A 1 12.31 -9.95 26.31
CA MET A 1 11.18 -10.63 26.98
C MET A 1 10.32 -9.57 27.64
N THR A 2 9.31 -9.09 26.96
CA THR A 2 8.31 -8.15 27.49
C THR A 2 7.35 -8.99 28.33
N PHE A 3 7.41 -8.84 29.64
CA PHE A 3 6.38 -9.35 30.54
C PHE A 3 5.04 -8.69 30.15
N GLN A 4 4.21 -9.38 29.38
CA GLN A 4 2.81 -9.02 29.28
C GLN A 4 2.21 -9.19 30.68
N ARG A 5 1.90 -8.07 31.33
CA ARG A 5 1.02 -8.11 32.51
C ARG A 5 -0.24 -8.86 32.09
N PRO A 6 -0.77 -9.80 32.89
CA PRO A 6 -2.05 -10.40 32.63
C PRO A 6 -3.04 -9.25 32.38
N SER A 7 -3.67 -9.23 31.22
CA SER A 7 -4.67 -8.21 30.89
C SER A 7 -5.74 -8.29 31.97
N GLN A 8 -5.84 -7.25 32.80
CA GLN A 8 -6.90 -7.15 33.79
C GLN A 8 -8.21 -7.23 33.01
N GLN A 9 -8.96 -8.32 33.22
CA GLN A 9 -10.24 -8.47 32.54
C GLN A 9 -11.21 -7.45 33.13
N SER A 10 -11.78 -6.62 32.29
CA SER A 10 -12.81 -5.66 32.66
C SER A 10 -14.14 -6.04 32.00
N LEU A 11 -15.22 -5.70 32.68
CA LEU A 11 -16.59 -6.00 32.26
C LEU A 11 -17.44 -4.73 32.44
N SER A 12 -18.18 -4.36 31.40
CA SER A 12 -19.25 -3.37 31.48
C SER A 12 -20.59 -4.09 31.46
N PHE A 13 -21.38 -3.93 32.51
CA PHE A 13 -22.69 -4.58 32.69
C PHE A 13 -23.81 -3.52 32.74
N PRO A 14 -24.99 -3.74 32.10
CA PRO A 14 -26.13 -2.86 32.28
C PRO A 14 -26.69 -3.01 33.66
N GLY A 15 -26.44 -2.03 34.54
CA GLY A 15 -26.96 -1.97 35.89
C GLY A 15 -28.41 -1.51 35.94
N GLU A 16 -28.98 -1.31 37.16
CA GLU A 16 -30.38 -0.94 37.32
C GLU A 16 -30.74 0.37 36.65
N GLU A 17 -29.95 1.42 36.86
CA GLU A 17 -30.20 2.77 36.28
C GLU A 17 -29.13 3.21 35.27
N SER A 18 -27.91 2.68 35.42
CA SER A 18 -26.76 3.05 34.58
C SER A 18 -25.85 1.85 34.37
N ARG A 19 -24.90 1.96 33.44
CA ARG A 19 -23.89 0.92 33.23
C ARG A 19 -22.93 0.83 34.41
N GLU A 20 -22.68 -0.37 34.86
CA GLU A 20 -21.74 -0.70 35.93
C GLU A 20 -20.44 -1.21 35.31
N ALA A 21 -19.32 -0.78 35.84
CA ALA A 21 -18.01 -1.27 35.45
C ALA A 21 -17.46 -2.24 36.51
N TRP A 22 -16.94 -3.35 36.07
CA TRP A 22 -16.40 -4.40 36.92
C TRP A 22 -15.00 -4.79 36.46
N GLN A 23 -14.16 -5.14 37.41
CA GLN A 23 -12.77 -5.57 37.12
C GLN A 23 -12.44 -6.83 37.92
N CYS A 24 -11.77 -7.77 37.25
CA CYS A 24 -11.30 -8.99 37.89
C CYS A 24 -9.99 -8.66 38.65
N GLY A 25 -9.99 -8.88 39.94
CA GLY A 25 -8.80 -8.81 40.79
C GLY A 25 -7.83 -9.96 40.51
N ALA A 26 -6.64 -9.88 41.10
CA ALA A 26 -5.63 -10.94 40.99
C ALA A 26 -6.06 -12.26 41.65
N ASP A 27 -7.03 -12.21 42.57
CA ASP A 27 -7.65 -13.32 43.26
C ASP A 27 -8.83 -13.97 42.50
N GLY A 28 -9.16 -13.45 41.30
CA GLY A 28 -10.27 -13.91 40.48
C GLY A 28 -11.63 -13.34 40.91
N VAL A 29 -11.66 -12.44 41.91
CA VAL A 29 -12.90 -11.82 42.39
C VAL A 29 -13.23 -10.60 41.54
N TRP A 30 -14.50 -10.48 41.12
CA TRP A 30 -14.99 -9.34 40.36
C TRP A 30 -15.42 -8.23 41.33
N MET A 31 -14.87 -7.03 41.13
CA MET A 31 -15.16 -5.86 41.96
C MET A 31 -15.65 -4.71 41.10
N PRO A 32 -16.65 -3.93 41.59
CA PRO A 32 -17.10 -2.74 40.88
C PRO A 32 -15.97 -1.67 40.82
N VAL A 33 -15.87 -1.00 39.66
CA VAL A 33 -14.91 0.09 39.42
C VAL A 33 -15.65 1.25 38.76
N GLU A 34 -15.04 2.44 38.75
CA GLU A 34 -15.68 3.61 38.12
C GLU A 34 -15.78 3.48 36.60
N HIS A 35 -14.78 2.90 35.96
CA HIS A 35 -14.73 2.80 34.50
C HIS A 35 -14.21 1.42 34.06
N ALA A 36 -14.88 0.83 33.07
CA ALA A 36 -14.39 -0.36 32.40
C ALA A 36 -13.32 -0.01 31.34
N ALA A 37 -12.34 -0.87 31.13
CA ALA A 37 -11.37 -0.68 30.06
C ALA A 37 -12.03 -0.85 28.67
N HIS A 38 -11.58 -0.11 27.68
CA HIS A 38 -12.14 -0.11 26.32
C HIS A 38 -12.05 -1.47 25.60
N ASP A 39 -11.13 -2.32 25.98
CA ASP A 39 -10.91 -3.67 25.42
C ASP A 39 -11.59 -4.78 26.22
N GLY A 40 -12.38 -4.40 27.22
CA GLY A 40 -13.12 -5.32 28.09
C GLY A 40 -14.29 -6.03 27.42
N LEU A 41 -14.98 -6.85 28.25
CA LEU A 41 -16.23 -7.51 27.89
C LEU A 41 -17.39 -6.51 28.08
N MET A 42 -18.24 -6.35 27.07
CA MET A 42 -19.42 -5.51 27.14
C MET A 42 -20.69 -6.34 27.21
N GLY A 43 -21.42 -6.19 28.31
CA GLY A 43 -22.77 -6.71 28.47
C GLY A 43 -23.76 -5.87 27.67
N ILE A 44 -24.48 -6.52 26.77
CA ILE A 44 -25.56 -5.93 26.01
C ILE A 44 -26.85 -6.09 26.80
N GLU A 45 -27.59 -5.02 26.97
CA GLU A 45 -28.88 -5.03 27.65
C GLU A 45 -29.91 -5.92 26.96
N ALA A 46 -30.78 -6.52 27.78
CA ALA A 46 -31.83 -7.41 27.32
C ALA A 46 -32.80 -6.76 26.30
N LEU A 47 -33.03 -5.46 26.44
CA LEU A 47 -33.91 -4.71 25.52
C LEU A 47 -33.40 -4.70 24.06
N ALA A 48 -32.09 -4.90 23.86
CA ALA A 48 -31.50 -4.98 22.54
C ALA A 48 -31.74 -6.31 21.82
N PHE A 49 -32.34 -7.31 22.49
CA PHE A 49 -32.50 -8.64 21.93
C PHE A 49 -33.95 -9.00 21.71
N ASP A 50 -34.19 -9.60 20.57
CA ASP A 50 -35.40 -10.38 20.30
C ASP A 50 -35.14 -11.84 20.65
N SER A 51 -36.06 -12.46 21.41
CA SER A 51 -35.98 -13.84 21.81
C SER A 51 -37.07 -14.66 21.14
N ALA A 52 -36.68 -15.66 20.37
CA ALA A 52 -37.60 -16.49 19.60
C ALA A 52 -37.27 -17.99 19.69
N PRO A 53 -37.56 -18.68 20.83
CA PRO A 53 -37.33 -20.10 20.94
C PRO A 53 -38.16 -20.89 19.91
N PHE A 54 -37.66 -22.06 19.52
CA PHE A 54 -38.38 -22.94 18.59
C PHE A 54 -37.93 -24.40 18.71
N TRP A 55 -38.77 -25.31 18.20
CA TRP A 55 -38.42 -26.70 18.04
C TRP A 55 -37.74 -26.95 16.70
N SER A 56 -36.52 -27.50 16.74
CA SER A 56 -35.78 -27.94 15.56
C SER A 56 -35.97 -29.45 15.37
N LEU A 57 -36.12 -29.88 14.10
CA LEU A 57 -36.28 -31.28 13.74
C LEU A 57 -34.96 -32.04 13.59
N THR A 58 -33.83 -31.35 13.49
CA THR A 58 -32.51 -31.96 13.29
C THR A 58 -31.43 -31.22 14.08
N GLN A 59 -30.49 -31.97 14.69
CA GLN A 59 -29.32 -31.36 15.35
C GLN A 59 -28.24 -30.94 14.38
N GLU A 60 -28.10 -31.63 13.23
CA GLU A 60 -26.98 -31.46 12.31
C GLU A 60 -27.01 -30.12 11.52
N ALA A 61 -28.20 -29.57 11.29
CA ALA A 61 -28.38 -28.32 10.55
C ALA A 61 -28.91 -27.19 11.46
N LEU A 62 -28.59 -27.21 12.75
CA LEU A 62 -29.14 -26.25 13.70
C LEU A 62 -28.85 -24.81 13.35
N ASN A 63 -27.61 -24.52 13.02
CA ASN A 63 -27.20 -23.15 12.68
C ASN A 63 -27.90 -22.65 11.42
N GLU A 64 -27.95 -23.46 10.36
CA GLU A 64 -28.64 -23.10 9.12
C GLU A 64 -30.15 -22.87 9.34
N THR A 65 -30.78 -23.68 10.18
CA THR A 65 -32.20 -23.52 10.51
C THR A 65 -32.44 -22.20 11.27
N VAL A 66 -31.55 -21.84 12.19
CA VAL A 66 -31.60 -20.57 12.93
C VAL A 66 -31.39 -19.38 11.98
N ASP A 67 -30.40 -19.48 11.10
CA ASP A 67 -30.13 -18.45 10.13
C ASP A 67 -31.36 -18.17 9.22
N LEU A 68 -31.91 -19.23 8.64
CA LEU A 68 -33.14 -19.15 7.84
C LEU A 68 -34.34 -18.55 8.60
N ARG A 69 -34.47 -18.88 9.91
CA ARG A 69 -35.56 -18.36 10.73
C ARG A 69 -35.42 -16.86 10.93
N TRP A 70 -34.23 -16.39 11.33
CA TRP A 70 -33.99 -14.95 11.54
C TRP A 70 -34.03 -14.17 10.22
N GLU A 71 -33.52 -14.72 9.14
CA GLU A 71 -33.69 -14.14 7.80
C GLU A 71 -35.15 -14.05 7.38
N GLY A 72 -35.96 -15.09 7.70
CA GLY A 72 -37.41 -15.08 7.49
C GLY A 72 -38.15 -14.01 8.30
N LEU A 73 -37.60 -13.58 9.44
CA LEU A 73 -38.07 -12.47 10.27
C LEU A 73 -37.51 -11.10 9.82
N GLY A 74 -36.73 -11.06 8.74
CA GLY A 74 -36.21 -9.82 8.15
C GLY A 74 -34.82 -9.43 8.64
N MET A 75 -34.21 -10.20 9.52
CA MET A 75 -32.84 -9.96 9.97
C MET A 75 -31.83 -10.54 8.99
N LYS A 76 -30.74 -9.83 8.72
CA LYS A 76 -29.67 -10.29 7.84
C LYS A 76 -28.32 -10.13 8.50
N ASN A 77 -27.51 -11.18 8.48
CA ASN A 77 -26.10 -11.07 8.83
C ASN A 77 -25.36 -10.38 7.68
N GLU A 78 -24.78 -9.21 7.95
CA GLU A 78 -23.85 -8.60 7.03
C GLU A 78 -22.48 -9.30 7.11
N SER A 79 -21.70 -9.17 6.04
CA SER A 79 -20.37 -9.80 5.97
C SER A 79 -19.49 -9.44 7.17
N GLY A 80 -19.24 -10.42 8.02
CA GLY A 80 -18.39 -10.30 9.20
C GLY A 80 -19.11 -9.91 10.51
N SER A 81 -20.44 -9.73 10.51
CA SER A 81 -21.25 -9.60 11.73
C SER A 81 -21.79 -10.95 12.19
N ARG A 82 -22.14 -11.03 13.45
CA ARG A 82 -22.89 -12.12 14.05
C ARG A 82 -23.93 -11.53 14.96
N LEU A 83 -25.18 -11.51 14.50
CA LEU A 83 -26.27 -10.82 15.18
C LEU A 83 -27.09 -11.73 16.07
N TRP A 84 -27.03 -13.03 15.89
CA TRP A 84 -27.83 -13.96 16.69
C TRP A 84 -27.01 -15.07 17.30
N LEU A 85 -27.54 -15.61 18.38
CA LEU A 85 -27.02 -16.70 19.17
C LEU A 85 -28.06 -17.79 19.26
N ASN A 86 -27.61 -19.01 19.39
CA ASN A 86 -28.48 -20.18 19.59
C ASN A 86 -27.79 -21.19 20.50
N TRP A 87 -28.60 -21.94 21.26
CA TRP A 87 -28.14 -23.03 22.09
C TRP A 87 -29.27 -24.04 22.26
N PRO A 88 -28.95 -25.33 22.36
CA PRO A 88 -29.95 -26.36 22.69
C PRO A 88 -30.37 -26.26 24.16
N VAL A 89 -31.66 -26.07 24.42
CA VAL A 89 -32.24 -26.02 25.76
C VAL A 89 -32.60 -27.43 26.19
N LEU A 90 -33.47 -28.12 25.44
CA LEU A 90 -33.97 -29.45 25.75
C LEU A 90 -33.92 -30.34 24.50
N GLN A 91 -33.60 -31.62 24.68
CA GLN A 91 -33.64 -32.58 23.60
C GLN A 91 -34.73 -33.62 23.89
N LYS A 92 -35.63 -33.83 22.93
CA LYS A 92 -36.71 -34.81 23.02
C LYS A 92 -36.73 -35.70 21.78
N GLY A 93 -36.10 -36.85 21.87
CA GLY A 93 -35.92 -37.73 20.73
C GLY A 93 -35.07 -37.09 19.60
N ARG A 94 -35.67 -36.88 18.42
CA ARG A 94 -35.01 -36.23 17.27
C ARG A 94 -35.22 -34.71 17.25
N GLN A 95 -36.06 -34.18 18.13
CA GLN A 95 -36.35 -32.75 18.22
C GLN A 95 -35.51 -32.11 19.30
N ALA A 96 -35.01 -30.91 19.04
CA ALA A 96 -34.34 -30.10 20.02
C ALA A 96 -35.10 -28.77 20.20
N LEU A 97 -35.38 -28.42 21.45
CA LEU A 97 -35.82 -27.06 21.78
C LEU A 97 -34.58 -26.15 21.78
N VAL A 98 -34.64 -25.12 20.97
CA VAL A 98 -33.52 -24.20 20.74
C VAL A 98 -33.91 -22.85 21.32
N GLY A 99 -33.09 -22.34 22.23
CA GLY A 99 -33.14 -20.94 22.64
C GLY A 99 -32.38 -20.10 21.63
N THR A 100 -32.94 -18.97 21.24
CA THR A 100 -32.27 -18.02 20.34
C THR A 100 -32.46 -16.61 20.82
N LEU A 101 -31.40 -15.80 20.63
CA LEU A 101 -31.41 -14.35 20.81
C LEU A 101 -30.85 -13.70 19.57
N ALA A 102 -31.55 -12.71 19.05
CA ALA A 102 -31.06 -11.89 17.97
C ALA A 102 -30.94 -10.43 18.38
N LEU A 103 -29.86 -9.79 18.00
CA LEU A 103 -29.59 -8.39 18.28
C LEU A 103 -30.35 -7.51 17.28
N ALA A 104 -31.24 -6.64 17.77
CA ALA A 104 -31.92 -5.65 16.95
C ALA A 104 -30.94 -4.55 16.48
N GLU A 105 -31.11 -4.09 15.24
CA GLU A 105 -30.14 -3.18 14.57
C GLU A 105 -30.08 -1.75 15.16
N GLU A 106 -31.05 -1.34 15.96
CA GLU A 106 -31.26 0.06 16.33
C GLU A 106 -30.38 0.60 17.47
N PHE A 107 -29.51 -0.21 18.06
CA PHE A 107 -28.72 0.21 19.22
C PHE A 107 -27.38 0.87 18.83
N SER A 108 -27.28 2.19 19.11
CA SER A 108 -26.16 3.06 18.68
C SER A 108 -24.98 3.21 19.65
N ASP A 109 -25.09 2.75 20.91
CA ASP A 109 -24.07 3.01 21.94
C ASP A 109 -22.78 2.19 21.82
N TRP A 110 -22.69 1.33 20.81
CA TRP A 110 -21.53 0.46 20.55
C TRP A 110 -20.31 1.19 20.03
N GLU A 111 -20.45 2.47 19.69
CA GLU A 111 -19.41 3.25 19.01
C GLU A 111 -18.12 3.37 19.80
N GLN A 112 -18.17 3.25 21.10
CA GLN A 112 -17.01 3.39 21.97
C GLN A 112 -16.20 2.10 22.16
N CYS A 113 -16.75 0.93 21.80
CA CYS A 113 -16.18 -0.39 22.11
C CYS A 113 -15.62 -1.13 20.88
N VAL A 114 -14.77 -0.49 20.08
CA VAL A 114 -14.23 -1.10 18.84
C VAL A 114 -13.44 -2.39 19.08
N HIS A 115 -12.86 -2.58 20.26
CA HIS A 115 -12.01 -3.73 20.58
C HIS A 115 -12.62 -4.72 21.58
N GLY A 116 -13.75 -4.40 22.20
CA GLY A 116 -14.39 -5.24 23.21
C GLY A 116 -14.97 -6.54 22.66
N ARG A 117 -15.29 -7.44 23.57
CA ARG A 117 -16.14 -8.61 23.31
C ARG A 117 -17.56 -8.23 23.72
N PHE A 118 -18.55 -8.83 23.07
CA PHE A 118 -19.96 -8.55 23.31
C PHE A 118 -20.65 -9.82 23.78
N GLU A 119 -21.43 -9.70 24.84
CA GLU A 119 -22.24 -10.81 25.39
C GLU A 119 -23.59 -10.27 25.84
N PRO A 120 -24.67 -11.01 25.67
CA PRO A 120 -25.94 -10.65 26.32
C PRO A 120 -25.78 -10.59 27.84
N SER A 121 -26.32 -9.58 28.50
CA SER A 121 -26.28 -9.42 29.97
C SER A 121 -26.76 -10.65 30.70
N VAL A 122 -27.80 -11.27 30.20
CA VAL A 122 -28.41 -12.48 30.78
C VAL A 122 -27.42 -13.65 30.93
N ARG A 123 -26.41 -13.75 30.04
CA ARG A 123 -25.37 -14.81 30.16
C ARG A 123 -24.31 -14.52 31.21
N MET A 124 -24.32 -13.32 31.75
CA MET A 124 -23.39 -12.90 32.81
C MET A 124 -23.96 -13.12 34.23
N LEU A 125 -25.21 -13.47 34.31
CA LEU A 125 -25.87 -13.75 35.58
C LEU A 125 -26.05 -15.27 35.77
N PRO A 126 -25.94 -15.80 37.00
CA PRO A 126 -26.27 -17.17 37.29
C PRO A 126 -27.79 -17.38 37.16
N LEU A 127 -28.19 -18.13 36.15
CA LEU A 127 -29.59 -18.42 35.90
C LEU A 127 -30.09 -19.58 36.80
N PRO A 128 -31.39 -19.58 37.27
CA PRO A 128 -31.97 -20.72 37.97
C PRO A 128 -32.07 -21.95 37.06
N ASP A 129 -32.09 -23.13 37.64
CA ASP A 129 -32.19 -24.38 36.89
C ASP A 129 -33.50 -24.44 36.09
N ASN A 130 -34.62 -24.41 36.76
CA ASN A 130 -35.95 -24.36 36.14
C ASN A 130 -36.74 -23.24 36.78
N GLY A 131 -36.79 -22.09 36.12
CA GLY A 131 -37.44 -20.99 36.79
C GLY A 131 -37.48 -19.69 35.99
N ILE A 132 -37.75 -18.65 36.73
CA ILE A 132 -37.85 -17.29 36.23
C ILE A 132 -36.88 -16.42 37.02
N ALA A 133 -36.05 -15.64 36.33
CA ALA A 133 -35.24 -14.62 36.96
C ALA A 133 -35.72 -13.23 36.50
N LEU A 134 -35.85 -12.32 37.49
CA LEU A 134 -36.34 -10.97 37.32
C LEU A 134 -35.30 -9.97 37.84
N TRP A 135 -34.89 -9.05 37.02
CA TRP A 135 -33.98 -7.97 37.40
C TRP A 135 -34.27 -6.69 36.64
N LYS A 136 -33.57 -5.63 36.96
CA LYS A 136 -33.71 -4.33 36.29
C LYS A 136 -32.45 -3.99 35.54
N GLU A 137 -32.57 -3.57 34.29
CA GLU A 137 -31.48 -3.06 33.43
C GLU A 137 -31.87 -1.70 32.84
N LEU A 138 -31.06 -0.67 33.06
CA LEU A 138 -31.21 0.68 32.49
C LEU A 138 -32.65 1.21 32.60
N GLY A 139 -33.25 1.01 33.79
CA GLY A 139 -34.61 1.47 34.08
C GLY A 139 -35.73 0.57 33.56
N ARG A 140 -35.44 -0.59 32.97
CA ARG A 140 -36.42 -1.57 32.48
C ARG A 140 -36.33 -2.88 33.24
N HIS A 141 -37.48 -3.50 33.48
CA HIS A 141 -37.53 -4.83 34.11
C HIS A 141 -37.37 -5.92 33.06
N VAL A 142 -36.47 -6.83 33.33
CA VAL A 142 -36.14 -7.96 32.47
C VAL A 142 -36.59 -9.24 33.10
N VAL A 143 -37.12 -10.14 32.30
CA VAL A 143 -37.55 -11.49 32.70
C VAL A 143 -36.83 -12.52 31.85
N ALA A 144 -36.19 -13.48 32.50
CA ALA A 144 -35.59 -14.64 31.83
C ALA A 144 -36.29 -15.92 32.27
N PHE A 145 -36.78 -16.69 31.33
CA PHE A 145 -37.31 -18.03 31.54
C PHE A 145 -36.21 -19.05 31.29
N THR A 146 -36.02 -19.98 32.22
CA THR A 146 -34.92 -20.95 32.15
C THR A 146 -35.42 -22.38 32.28
N HIS A 147 -34.70 -23.31 31.66
CA HIS A 147 -34.87 -24.73 31.75
C HIS A 147 -33.50 -25.41 31.73
N GLU A 148 -33.24 -26.28 32.73
CA GLU A 148 -31.93 -26.92 32.95
C GLU A 148 -30.76 -25.91 32.98
N ALA A 149 -30.93 -24.80 33.72
CA ALA A 149 -29.98 -23.69 33.82
C ALA A 149 -29.64 -23.00 32.47
N LYS A 150 -30.40 -23.27 31.42
CA LYS A 150 -30.25 -22.66 30.11
C LYS A 150 -31.36 -21.68 29.87
N LEU A 151 -31.02 -20.55 29.24
CA LEU A 151 -32.01 -19.56 28.88
C LEU A 151 -32.96 -20.12 27.81
N LEU A 152 -34.24 -20.11 28.07
CA LEU A 152 -35.29 -20.46 27.12
C LEU A 152 -35.82 -19.23 26.38
N HIS A 153 -36.18 -18.19 27.14
CA HIS A 153 -36.73 -16.98 26.60
C HIS A 153 -36.29 -15.76 27.44
N LEU A 154 -36.03 -14.68 26.78
CA LEU A 154 -35.72 -13.39 27.37
C LEU A 154 -36.78 -12.39 26.96
N GLY A 155 -37.36 -11.69 27.93
CA GLY A 155 -38.35 -10.64 27.70
C GLY A 155 -38.06 -9.39 28.50
N VAL A 156 -38.55 -8.27 28.04
CA VAL A 156 -38.51 -7.00 28.77
C VAL A 156 -39.95 -6.59 29.05
N LEU A 157 -40.25 -6.32 30.34
CA LEU A 157 -41.59 -5.94 30.74
C LEU A 157 -41.92 -4.51 30.28
N THR A 158 -43.15 -4.31 29.88
CA THR A 158 -43.66 -2.98 29.57
C THR A 158 -43.93 -2.18 30.85
N ALA A 159 -44.27 -2.87 31.95
CA ALA A 159 -44.43 -2.30 33.28
C ALA A 159 -43.13 -1.63 33.78
N ARG A 160 -43.22 -0.43 34.31
CA ARG A 160 -42.08 0.32 34.88
C ARG A 160 -41.80 -0.04 36.35
N SER A 161 -42.79 -0.61 37.05
CA SER A 161 -42.69 -1.11 38.41
C SER A 161 -43.07 -2.59 38.43
N LEU A 162 -42.49 -3.34 39.38
CA LEU A 162 -42.95 -4.70 39.64
C LEU A 162 -44.17 -4.65 40.56
N ASP A 163 -45.33 -4.54 39.96
CA ASP A 163 -46.64 -4.47 40.54
C ASP A 163 -47.54 -5.66 40.09
N VAL A 164 -48.84 -5.59 40.37
CA VAL A 164 -49.81 -6.59 39.96
C VAL A 164 -49.88 -6.75 38.44
N ASP A 165 -49.77 -5.65 37.69
CA ASP A 165 -49.79 -5.68 36.21
C ASP A 165 -48.57 -6.35 35.64
N ALA A 166 -47.39 -6.12 36.22
CA ALA A 166 -46.16 -6.86 35.88
C ALA A 166 -46.30 -8.37 36.11
N ALA A 167 -46.94 -8.80 37.21
CA ALA A 167 -47.19 -10.22 37.47
C ALA A 167 -48.07 -10.86 36.40
N PHE A 168 -49.11 -10.15 35.95
CA PHE A 168 -49.95 -10.64 34.82
C PHE A 168 -49.20 -10.69 33.52
N GLU A 169 -48.34 -9.69 33.22
CA GLU A 169 -47.52 -9.70 32.02
C GLU A 169 -46.55 -10.95 31.99
N ILE A 170 -45.92 -11.24 33.10
CA ILE A 170 -45.06 -12.46 33.24
C ILE A 170 -45.87 -13.74 33.02
N ARG A 171 -47.08 -13.81 33.60
CA ARG A 171 -47.99 -14.95 33.40
C ARG A 171 -48.34 -15.12 31.92
N ASP A 172 -48.68 -14.02 31.23
CA ASP A 172 -49.10 -14.07 29.84
C ASP A 172 -47.92 -14.46 28.91
N MET A 173 -46.70 -14.03 29.24
CA MET A 173 -45.49 -14.51 28.55
C MET A 173 -45.33 -16.04 28.80
N CYS A 174 -45.45 -16.50 30.03
CA CYS A 174 -45.37 -17.93 30.36
C CYS A 174 -46.46 -18.74 29.65
N ALA A 175 -47.71 -18.23 29.61
CA ALA A 175 -48.82 -18.88 28.90
C ALA A 175 -48.53 -18.96 27.38
N THR A 176 -47.93 -17.97 26.81
CA THR A 176 -47.48 -17.98 25.40
C THR A 176 -46.44 -19.07 25.18
N LEU A 177 -45.42 -19.16 26.03
CA LEU A 177 -44.40 -20.22 25.95
C LEU A 177 -44.98 -21.60 26.13
N GLN A 178 -45.96 -21.74 27.02
CA GLN A 178 -46.68 -23.00 27.24
C GLN A 178 -47.54 -23.40 26.03
N THR A 179 -48.24 -22.47 25.42
CA THR A 179 -49.07 -22.70 24.23
C THR A 179 -48.22 -23.25 23.08
N HIS A 180 -46.98 -22.77 22.96
CA HIS A 180 -45.99 -23.25 22.00
C HIS A 180 -45.27 -24.55 22.41
N GLY A 181 -45.64 -25.10 23.60
CA GLY A 181 -45.05 -26.33 24.11
C GLY A 181 -43.58 -26.21 24.55
N PHE A 182 -43.12 -25.00 24.88
CA PHE A 182 -41.73 -24.76 25.28
C PHE A 182 -41.54 -24.98 26.77
N ILE A 183 -42.51 -24.67 27.61
CA ILE A 183 -42.49 -24.79 29.07
C ILE A 183 -43.86 -25.21 29.59
N ASN A 184 -43.91 -25.75 30.79
CA ASN A 184 -45.13 -25.95 31.52
C ASN A 184 -45.08 -25.16 32.84
N PHE A 185 -46.14 -24.50 33.24
CA PHE A 185 -46.23 -23.78 34.52
C PHE A 185 -45.82 -24.64 35.70
N ALA A 186 -46.19 -25.93 35.70
CA ALA A 186 -45.83 -26.88 36.74
C ALA A 186 -44.33 -27.20 36.82
N GLN A 187 -43.55 -26.77 35.83
CA GLN A 187 -42.08 -26.93 35.77
C GLN A 187 -41.31 -25.73 36.24
N VAL A 188 -41.97 -24.65 36.64
CA VAL A 188 -41.35 -23.47 37.24
C VAL A 188 -41.17 -23.74 38.73
N ASP A 189 -39.93 -24.09 39.12
CA ASP A 189 -39.60 -24.45 40.51
C ASP A 189 -39.32 -23.21 41.35
N THR A 190 -38.69 -22.20 40.77
CA THR A 190 -38.24 -20.99 41.48
C THR A 190 -38.44 -19.72 40.67
N ILE A 191 -38.77 -18.65 41.36
CA ILE A 191 -38.81 -17.30 40.78
C ILE A 191 -37.89 -16.42 41.61
N HIS A 192 -36.77 -16.02 41.02
CA HIS A 192 -35.80 -15.13 41.62
C HIS A 192 -36.13 -13.67 41.27
N VAL A 193 -36.32 -12.85 42.30
CA VAL A 193 -36.57 -11.41 42.14
C VAL A 193 -35.37 -10.68 42.68
N TRP A 194 -34.55 -10.16 41.77
CA TRP A 194 -33.25 -9.52 42.07
C TRP A 194 -33.32 -7.98 42.08
N THR A 195 -34.50 -7.41 42.06
CA THR A 195 -34.73 -5.99 42.12
C THR A 195 -35.86 -5.66 43.08
N HIS A 196 -36.03 -4.38 43.36
CA HIS A 196 -37.14 -3.91 44.21
C HIS A 196 -38.48 -4.19 43.53
N CYS A 197 -39.44 -4.71 44.33
CA CYS A 197 -40.80 -4.95 43.90
C CYS A 197 -41.80 -4.37 44.92
N GLU A 198 -42.98 -4.03 44.45
CA GLU A 198 -44.08 -3.57 45.31
C GLU A 198 -44.60 -4.67 46.20
N THR A 199 -45.29 -4.30 47.29
CA THR A 199 -45.77 -5.22 48.32
C THR A 199 -46.71 -6.29 47.76
N ASP A 200 -47.54 -5.92 46.79
CA ASP A 200 -48.59 -6.77 46.22
C ASP A 200 -48.09 -7.66 45.07
N PHE A 201 -46.90 -7.39 44.52
CA PHE A 201 -46.32 -8.16 43.42
C PHE A 201 -46.06 -9.61 43.77
N ALA A 202 -45.36 -9.87 44.86
CA ALA A 202 -44.98 -11.26 45.24
C ALA A 202 -46.16 -12.13 45.65
N PRO A 203 -47.17 -11.64 46.44
CA PRO A 203 -48.39 -12.39 46.69
C PRO A 203 -49.17 -12.73 45.40
N GLN A 204 -49.28 -11.77 44.48
CA GLN A 204 -49.94 -11.98 43.19
C GLN A 204 -49.20 -13.03 42.36
N LEU A 205 -47.85 -12.93 42.28
CA LEU A 205 -47.06 -13.90 41.57
C LEU A 205 -47.16 -15.32 42.15
N ALA A 206 -47.23 -15.43 43.52
CA ALA A 206 -47.45 -16.70 44.18
C ALA A 206 -48.84 -17.31 43.86
N CYS A 207 -49.86 -16.49 43.70
CA CYS A 207 -51.16 -16.98 43.25
C CYS A 207 -51.17 -17.48 41.82
N LEU A 208 -50.31 -16.90 40.96
CA LEU A 208 -50.23 -17.25 39.55
C LEU A 208 -49.31 -18.47 39.30
N PHE A 209 -48.32 -18.68 40.16
CA PHE A 209 -47.35 -19.78 40.08
C PHE A 209 -47.35 -20.56 41.42
N GLU A 210 -48.42 -21.30 41.69
CA GLU A 210 -48.67 -21.98 42.98
C GLU A 210 -47.53 -22.95 43.38
N ALA A 211 -46.85 -23.56 42.40
CA ALA A 211 -45.77 -24.51 42.65
C ALA A 211 -44.39 -23.85 42.84
N ALA A 212 -44.23 -22.57 42.50
CA ALA A 212 -42.95 -21.92 42.48
C ALA A 212 -42.57 -21.24 43.80
N ALA A 213 -41.36 -21.44 44.26
CA ALA A 213 -40.80 -20.69 45.39
C ALA A 213 -40.32 -19.29 44.92
N ILE A 214 -40.86 -18.23 45.53
CA ILE A 214 -40.45 -16.87 45.23
C ILE A 214 -39.33 -16.46 46.17
N LEU A 215 -38.15 -16.19 45.57
CA LEU A 215 -36.94 -15.81 46.28
C LEU A 215 -36.60 -14.34 45.99
N LYS A 216 -36.71 -13.50 47.03
CA LYS A 216 -36.30 -12.09 46.95
C LYS A 216 -34.88 -11.98 47.44
N GLU A 217 -33.97 -11.76 46.52
CA GLU A 217 -32.52 -11.72 46.77
C GLU A 217 -31.87 -10.52 46.10
N LYS A 218 -30.70 -10.16 46.57
CA LYS A 218 -29.88 -9.19 45.87
C LYS A 218 -29.42 -9.79 44.54
N ARG A 219 -29.42 -8.96 43.50
CA ARG A 219 -28.86 -9.37 42.20
C ARG A 219 -27.44 -9.92 42.40
N PRO A 220 -27.15 -11.11 41.89
CA PRO A 220 -25.80 -11.64 41.92
C PRO A 220 -24.82 -10.79 41.10
N ASP A 221 -23.55 -10.80 41.49
CA ASP A 221 -22.52 -10.08 40.78
C ASP A 221 -22.32 -10.67 39.36
N PRO A 222 -22.24 -9.84 38.32
CA PRO A 222 -22.08 -10.30 36.97
C PRO A 222 -20.71 -10.95 36.76
N ARG A 223 -20.69 -12.04 36.03
CA ARG A 223 -19.46 -12.78 35.68
C ARG A 223 -19.42 -13.04 34.18
N PRO A 224 -18.24 -12.95 33.57
CA PRO A 224 -18.11 -13.31 32.17
C PRO A 224 -18.46 -14.81 31.99
N PRO A 225 -19.15 -15.14 30.89
CA PRO A 225 -19.41 -16.56 30.58
C PRO A 225 -18.12 -17.29 30.24
N ALA A 226 -18.05 -18.58 30.52
CA ALA A 226 -16.87 -19.40 30.24
C ALA A 226 -16.52 -19.42 28.75
N GLU A 227 -17.55 -19.45 27.90
CA GLU A 227 -17.40 -19.44 26.45
C GLU A 227 -17.97 -18.14 25.86
N SER A 228 -17.22 -17.51 24.97
CA SER A 228 -17.71 -16.33 24.26
C SER A 228 -18.76 -16.70 23.23
N SER A 229 -19.83 -15.92 23.21
CA SER A 229 -20.91 -16.10 22.22
C SER A 229 -20.44 -15.78 20.78
N GLY A 230 -19.38 -15.00 20.65
CA GLY A 230 -18.91 -14.49 19.37
C GLY A 230 -19.85 -13.46 18.74
N LEU A 231 -20.78 -12.90 19.52
CA LEU A 231 -21.69 -11.83 19.08
C LEU A 231 -20.87 -10.64 18.57
N LEU A 232 -21.25 -10.13 17.41
CA LEU A 232 -20.56 -9.00 16.80
C LEU A 232 -21.55 -8.08 16.07
N PRO A 233 -21.92 -6.94 16.67
CA PRO A 233 -22.79 -5.95 16.06
C PRO A 233 -22.27 -5.47 14.71
N VAL A 234 -23.17 -5.18 13.75
CA VAL A 234 -22.83 -4.77 12.38
C VAL A 234 -21.89 -3.55 12.37
N GLN A 235 -22.24 -2.56 13.15
CA GLN A 235 -21.46 -1.31 13.19
C GLN A 235 -20.00 -1.53 13.66
N VAL A 236 -19.82 -2.41 14.66
CA VAL A 236 -18.49 -2.79 15.16
C VAL A 236 -17.74 -3.64 14.13
N ALA A 237 -18.45 -4.56 13.46
CA ALA A 237 -17.86 -5.38 12.39
C ALA A 237 -17.33 -4.51 11.25
N VAL A 238 -18.14 -3.56 10.76
CA VAL A 238 -17.78 -2.62 9.72
C VAL A 238 -16.56 -1.77 10.12
N ARG A 239 -16.57 -1.23 11.34
CA ARG A 239 -15.42 -0.43 11.84
C ARG A 239 -14.15 -1.26 11.97
N ARG A 240 -14.24 -2.48 12.50
CA ARG A 240 -13.09 -3.40 12.57
C ARG A 240 -12.54 -3.71 11.18
N GLN A 241 -13.42 -3.91 10.21
CA GLN A 241 -13.02 -4.15 8.83
C GLN A 241 -12.35 -2.91 8.21
N GLN A 242 -12.93 -1.73 8.43
CA GLN A 242 -12.32 -0.47 7.98
C GLN A 242 -10.94 -0.23 8.62
N GLN A 243 -10.83 -0.49 9.92
CA GLN A 243 -9.56 -0.36 10.64
C GLN A 243 -8.51 -1.34 10.13
N LYS A 244 -8.89 -2.61 9.90
CA LYS A 244 -8.00 -3.60 9.27
C LYS A 244 -7.58 -3.18 7.85
N ARG A 245 -8.52 -2.66 7.05
CA ARG A 245 -8.21 -2.14 5.71
C ARG A 245 -7.23 -0.96 5.78
N ARG A 246 -7.44 -0.01 6.69
CA ARG A 246 -6.51 1.12 6.91
C ARG A 246 -5.12 0.63 7.35
N GLN A 247 -5.06 -0.31 8.30
CA GLN A 247 -3.80 -0.91 8.73
C GLN A 247 -3.07 -1.61 7.58
N ASN A 248 -3.79 -2.40 6.78
CA ASN A 248 -3.21 -3.05 5.59
C ASN A 248 -2.74 -2.03 4.55
N GLN A 249 -3.49 -0.96 4.32
CA GLN A 249 -3.09 0.13 3.43
C GLN A 249 -1.83 0.84 3.93
N MET A 250 -1.75 1.14 5.23
CA MET A 250 -0.55 1.71 5.85
C MET A 250 0.65 0.77 5.74
N LEU A 251 0.45 -0.53 5.91
CA LEU A 251 1.48 -1.55 5.77
C LEU A 251 1.99 -1.64 4.32
N ILE A 252 1.08 -1.60 3.35
CA ILE A 252 1.41 -1.56 1.91
C ILE A 252 2.18 -0.27 1.57
N LEU A 253 1.73 0.89 2.09
CA LEU A 253 2.42 2.16 1.89
C LEU A 253 3.82 2.16 2.52
N ALA A 254 3.95 1.60 3.73
CA ALA A 254 5.25 1.46 4.40
C ALA A 254 6.19 0.52 3.62
N ALA A 255 5.68 -0.59 3.11
CA ALA A 255 6.45 -1.51 2.27
C ALA A 255 6.88 -0.85 0.94
N ALA A 256 5.98 -0.11 0.29
CA ALA A 256 6.29 0.64 -0.93
C ALA A 256 7.34 1.73 -0.68
N ALA A 257 7.23 2.46 0.43
CA ALA A 257 8.23 3.45 0.84
C ALA A 257 9.59 2.82 1.11
N LEU A 258 9.63 1.64 1.74
CA LEU A 258 10.86 0.91 1.99
C LEU A 258 11.52 0.44 0.69
N VAL A 259 10.74 -0.12 -0.25
CA VAL A 259 11.23 -0.50 -1.58
C VAL A 259 11.78 0.72 -2.33
N TYR A 260 11.06 1.86 -2.27
CA TYR A 260 11.52 3.11 -2.88
C TYR A 260 12.85 3.60 -2.28
N LEU A 261 12.98 3.57 -0.95
CA LEU A 261 14.21 3.93 -0.25
C LEU A 261 15.37 3.00 -0.60
N CYS A 262 15.13 1.69 -0.70
CA CYS A 262 16.13 0.72 -1.15
C CYS A 262 16.57 0.98 -2.59
N PHE A 263 15.62 1.26 -3.49
CA PHE A 263 15.92 1.59 -4.88
C PHE A 263 16.74 2.89 -4.98
N PHE A 264 16.32 3.92 -4.26
CA PHE A 264 17.01 5.21 -4.22
C PHE A 264 18.41 5.08 -3.60
N GLY A 265 18.54 4.30 -2.53
CA GLY A 265 19.83 3.98 -1.90
C GLY A 265 20.78 3.25 -2.84
N ALA A 266 20.28 2.23 -3.56
CA ALA A 266 21.06 1.49 -4.55
C ALA A 266 21.47 2.39 -5.73
N TRP A 267 20.56 3.27 -6.19
CA TRP A 267 20.84 4.27 -7.21
C TRP A 267 21.94 5.25 -6.77
N TRP A 268 21.83 5.77 -5.54
CA TRP A 268 22.82 6.68 -4.94
C TRP A 268 24.20 6.02 -4.83
N LEU A 269 24.25 4.78 -4.33
CA LEU A 269 25.48 4.00 -4.23
C LEU A 269 26.13 3.79 -5.61
N ARG A 270 25.32 3.48 -6.63
CA ARG A 270 25.79 3.31 -8.01
C ARG A 270 26.34 4.61 -8.59
N LEU A 271 25.70 5.75 -8.28
CA LEU A 271 26.20 7.07 -8.69
C LEU A 271 27.55 7.38 -8.03
N GLN A 272 27.66 7.16 -6.73
CA GLN A 272 28.91 7.39 -6.00
C GLN A 272 30.05 6.47 -6.50
N TRP A 273 29.73 5.23 -6.83
CA TRP A 273 30.72 4.31 -7.40
C TRP A 273 31.19 4.78 -8.80
N ARG A 274 30.29 5.29 -9.62
CA ARG A 274 30.65 5.87 -10.93
C ARG A 274 31.49 7.15 -10.81
N THR A 275 31.15 8.05 -9.88
CA THR A 275 31.98 9.25 -9.65
C THR A 275 33.38 8.88 -9.17
N SER A 276 33.51 7.92 -8.27
CA SER A 276 34.80 7.44 -7.81
C SER A 276 35.64 6.78 -8.93
N GLN A 277 34.99 6.10 -9.90
CA GLN A 277 35.69 5.58 -11.08
C GLN A 277 36.17 6.70 -12.03
N LEU A 278 35.38 7.77 -12.18
CA LEU A 278 35.76 8.95 -12.96
C LEU A 278 36.94 9.68 -12.32
N ASP A 279 36.91 9.90 -11.01
CA ASP A 279 38.01 10.51 -10.26
C ASP A 279 39.31 9.69 -10.43
N HIS A 280 39.20 8.38 -10.44
CA HIS A 280 40.37 7.50 -10.66
C HIS A 280 40.89 7.60 -12.10
N ALA A 281 39.98 7.67 -13.08
CA ALA A 281 40.35 7.86 -14.48
C ALA A 281 41.02 9.24 -14.72
N ASP A 282 40.50 10.28 -14.06
CA ASP A 282 41.09 11.64 -14.17
C ASP A 282 42.48 11.70 -13.55
N VAL A 283 42.75 11.00 -12.45
CA VAL A 283 44.09 10.89 -11.85
C VAL A 283 45.04 10.15 -12.82
N VAL A 284 44.57 9.05 -13.42
CA VAL A 284 45.42 8.31 -14.38
C VAL A 284 45.71 9.19 -15.63
N MET A 285 44.69 9.92 -16.10
CA MET A 285 44.81 10.79 -17.27
C MET A 285 45.73 12.01 -16.99
N SER A 286 45.62 12.60 -15.81
CA SER A 286 46.52 13.70 -15.41
C SER A 286 47.98 13.27 -15.26
N ASN A 287 48.20 12.03 -14.79
CA ASN A 287 49.57 11.49 -14.69
C ASN A 287 50.17 11.13 -16.06
N ALA A 288 49.34 10.77 -17.05
CA ALA A 288 49.79 10.51 -18.42
C ALA A 288 49.95 11.77 -19.28
N GLN A 289 49.36 12.90 -18.86
CA GLN A 289 49.41 14.17 -19.62
C GLN A 289 50.82 14.62 -20.01
N PRO A 290 51.82 14.60 -19.09
CA PRO A 290 53.18 15.06 -19.45
C PRO A 290 53.85 14.18 -20.51
N GLU A 291 53.55 12.88 -20.54
CA GLU A 291 54.08 12.00 -21.60
C GLU A 291 53.44 12.26 -22.96
N ILE A 292 52.10 12.56 -22.96
CA ILE A 292 51.36 12.89 -24.16
C ILE A 292 51.88 14.23 -24.74
N ASP A 293 52.18 15.20 -23.87
CA ASP A 293 52.70 16.52 -24.30
C ASP A 293 54.10 16.40 -24.87
N LEU A 294 54.96 15.56 -24.32
CA LEU A 294 56.27 15.25 -24.88
C LEU A 294 56.19 14.63 -26.30
N VAL A 295 55.26 13.70 -26.48
CA VAL A 295 55.05 13.10 -27.81
C VAL A 295 54.52 14.10 -28.82
N ARG A 296 53.59 14.95 -28.41
CA ARG A 296 53.05 16.05 -29.25
C ARG A 296 54.14 17.05 -29.64
N GLU A 297 54.98 17.44 -28.69
CA GLU A 297 56.09 18.33 -28.96
C GLU A 297 57.10 17.72 -29.95
N ALA A 298 57.42 16.46 -29.77
CA ALA A 298 58.26 15.74 -30.70
C ALA A 298 57.62 15.62 -32.09
N GLN A 299 56.32 15.39 -32.18
CA GLN A 299 55.58 15.32 -33.43
C GLN A 299 55.51 16.68 -34.14
N ASN A 300 55.29 17.75 -33.41
CA ASN A 300 55.30 19.10 -33.95
C ASN A 300 56.68 19.48 -34.50
N ARG A 301 57.75 19.18 -33.75
CA ARG A 301 59.15 19.37 -34.24
C ARG A 301 59.42 18.55 -35.48
N TRP A 302 58.93 17.35 -35.56
CA TRP A 302 59.08 16.53 -36.76
C TRP A 302 58.39 17.11 -37.97
N GLN A 303 57.15 17.60 -37.79
CA GLN A 303 56.39 18.25 -38.87
C GLN A 303 57.07 19.54 -39.35
N GLU A 304 57.66 20.34 -38.45
CA GLU A 304 58.44 21.53 -38.82
C GLU A 304 59.69 21.19 -39.62
N MET A 305 60.31 20.06 -39.28
CA MET A 305 61.52 19.58 -40.02
C MET A 305 61.19 18.89 -41.33
N GLU A 306 60.00 18.38 -41.50
CA GLU A 306 59.59 17.62 -42.70
C GLU A 306 59.71 18.46 -43.96
N ALA A 307 59.33 19.71 -43.90
CA ALA A 307 59.48 20.69 -45.02
C ALA A 307 60.98 20.91 -45.41
N ALA A 308 61.89 20.78 -44.46
CA ALA A 308 63.34 20.96 -44.70
C ALA A 308 64.06 19.69 -45.17
N ILE A 309 63.48 18.52 -44.96
CA ILE A 309 64.08 17.21 -45.25
C ILE A 309 63.56 16.65 -46.58
N ASN A 310 62.34 16.98 -46.97
CA ASN A 310 61.71 16.43 -48.16
C ASN A 310 62.27 17.10 -49.44
N PRO A 311 63.08 16.43 -50.23
CA PRO A 311 63.72 17.02 -51.42
C PRO A 311 62.71 17.45 -52.51
N ASP A 312 61.50 16.85 -52.47
CA ASP A 312 60.44 17.15 -53.44
C ASP A 312 59.82 18.54 -53.28
N LEU A 313 60.04 19.20 -52.10
CA LEU A 313 59.56 20.54 -51.77
C LEU A 313 60.64 21.61 -51.79
N TYR A 314 61.88 21.24 -52.21
CA TYR A 314 63.00 22.22 -52.32
C TYR A 314 62.69 23.26 -53.41
N PRO A 315 62.61 24.55 -53.05
CA PRO A 315 62.35 25.60 -54.01
C PRO A 315 63.30 25.62 -55.17
N VAL A 316 64.58 25.32 -54.91
CA VAL A 316 65.61 25.32 -55.92
C VAL A 316 65.43 24.18 -56.90
N GLU A 317 65.04 22.97 -56.45
CA GLU A 317 64.82 21.85 -57.33
C GLU A 317 63.58 22.07 -58.21
N LEU A 318 62.48 22.57 -57.63
CA LEU A 318 61.29 22.94 -58.39
C LEU A 318 61.56 24.03 -59.41
N PHE A 319 62.39 25.03 -59.07
CA PHE A 319 62.82 26.06 -60.02
C PHE A 319 63.65 25.47 -61.14
N HIS A 320 64.62 24.59 -60.82
CA HIS A 320 65.45 23.92 -61.82
C HIS A 320 64.59 23.08 -62.78
N GLN A 321 63.64 22.38 -62.30
CA GLN A 321 62.74 21.58 -63.13
C GLN A 321 61.88 22.44 -64.04
N ILE A 322 61.39 23.60 -63.60
CA ILE A 322 60.63 24.54 -64.44
C ILE A 322 61.51 25.20 -65.46
N VAL A 323 62.67 25.56 -65.05
CA VAL A 323 63.67 26.18 -66.02
C VAL A 323 64.09 25.18 -67.09
N SER A 324 64.21 23.90 -66.74
CA SER A 324 64.57 22.85 -67.70
C SER A 324 63.52 22.58 -68.79
N LEU A 325 62.28 23.01 -68.54
CA LEU A 325 61.14 22.92 -69.48
C LEU A 325 61.04 24.14 -70.42
N LEU A 326 61.85 25.17 -70.18
CA LEU A 326 61.83 26.33 -71.02
C LEU A 326 62.49 26.01 -72.38
N PRO A 327 61.85 26.37 -73.49
CA PRO A 327 62.50 26.31 -74.80
C PRO A 327 63.69 27.27 -74.87
N PRO A 328 64.71 26.92 -75.63
CA PRO A 328 65.98 27.67 -75.68
C PRO A 328 65.76 29.12 -76.13
N GLU A 329 64.71 29.43 -76.85
CA GLU A 329 64.36 30.79 -77.28
C GLU A 329 62.84 31.03 -77.25
N GLY A 330 62.44 32.26 -76.90
CA GLY A 330 61.03 32.67 -77.01
C GLY A 330 60.20 32.74 -75.75
N ILE A 331 60.68 32.24 -74.63
CA ILE A 331 60.01 32.40 -73.34
C ILE A 331 60.97 32.95 -72.31
N ARG A 332 60.50 33.94 -71.53
CA ARG A 332 61.24 34.52 -70.43
C ARG A 332 60.37 34.46 -69.14
N LEU A 333 60.87 33.81 -68.06
CA LEU A 333 60.24 33.79 -66.73
C LEU A 333 60.46 35.19 -66.08
N LYS A 334 59.41 35.76 -65.51
CA LYS A 334 59.44 37.01 -64.76
C LYS A 334 59.42 36.80 -63.26
N GLU A 335 58.62 35.84 -62.87
CA GLU A 335 58.39 35.61 -61.45
C GLU A 335 58.25 34.10 -61.17
N PHE A 336 58.88 33.69 -60.14
CA PHE A 336 58.74 32.36 -59.54
C PHE A 336 58.56 32.53 -58.03
N GLN A 337 57.41 32.18 -57.53
CA GLN A 337 57.08 32.30 -56.11
C GLN A 337 56.54 30.99 -55.60
N ILE A 338 56.97 30.58 -54.41
CA ILE A 338 56.42 29.47 -53.65
C ILE A 338 55.89 30.08 -52.37
N ASP A 339 54.62 29.86 -52.13
CA ASP A 339 53.92 30.27 -50.91
C ASP A 339 53.14 29.08 -50.32
N GLY A 340 53.78 28.41 -49.38
CA GLY A 340 53.27 27.18 -48.75
C GLY A 340 52.99 26.06 -49.77
N ASP A 341 51.72 25.79 -50.03
CA ASP A 341 51.25 24.78 -50.98
C ASP A 341 51.04 25.30 -52.41
N ARG A 342 51.36 26.61 -52.66
CA ARG A 342 51.13 27.27 -53.95
C ARG A 342 52.46 27.61 -54.65
N LEU A 343 52.51 27.24 -55.93
CA LEU A 343 53.58 27.52 -56.79
C LEU A 343 53.06 28.45 -57.88
N ILE A 344 53.61 29.66 -57.97
CA ILE A 344 53.23 30.67 -58.95
C ILE A 344 54.38 30.83 -59.91
N VAL A 345 54.11 30.69 -61.19
CA VAL A 345 55.04 30.88 -62.28
C VAL A 345 54.48 31.90 -63.30
N SER A 346 55.12 33.05 -63.49
CA SER A 346 54.69 33.99 -64.50
C SER A 346 55.82 34.34 -65.45
N GLY A 347 55.46 34.67 -66.68
CA GLY A 347 56.44 34.99 -67.69
C GLY A 347 55.86 35.59 -69.00
N GLU A 348 56.75 35.87 -69.92
CA GLU A 348 56.42 36.36 -71.25
C GLU A 348 56.90 35.42 -72.31
N ALA A 349 56.05 35.24 -73.35
CA ALA A 349 56.36 34.43 -74.49
C ALA A 349 56.31 35.33 -75.79
N THR A 350 57.13 35.06 -76.76
CA THR A 350 57.13 35.83 -78.04
C THR A 350 55.86 35.57 -78.84
N THR A 351 55.24 34.45 -78.71
CA THR A 351 53.95 34.08 -79.36
C THR A 351 53.02 33.40 -78.40
N VAL A 352 51.68 33.51 -78.60
CA VAL A 352 50.65 32.85 -77.83
C VAL A 352 50.79 31.31 -77.89
N ASN A 353 51.21 30.79 -79.05
CA ASN A 353 51.38 29.34 -79.22
C ASN A 353 52.53 28.80 -78.35
N GLN A 354 53.62 29.57 -78.16
CA GLN A 354 54.73 29.18 -77.28
C GLN A 354 54.24 29.17 -75.81
N ALA A 355 53.44 30.17 -75.41
CA ALA A 355 52.89 30.18 -74.08
C ALA A 355 51.96 28.96 -73.77
N ILE A 356 51.14 28.60 -74.78
CA ILE A 356 50.25 27.38 -74.65
C ILE A 356 51.06 26.08 -74.64
N ALA A 357 52.13 26.00 -75.51
CA ALA A 357 53.00 24.83 -75.52
C ALA A 357 53.73 24.62 -74.16
N PHE A 358 54.22 25.71 -73.57
CA PHE A 358 54.83 25.66 -72.24
C PHE A 358 53.84 25.21 -71.17
N LYS A 359 52.61 25.71 -71.25
CA LYS A 359 51.53 25.26 -70.37
C LYS A 359 51.35 23.75 -70.46
N SER A 360 51.30 23.17 -71.63
CA SER A 360 51.11 21.73 -71.85
C SER A 360 52.33 20.95 -71.32
N GLN A 361 53.54 21.44 -71.49
CA GLN A 361 54.77 20.83 -70.99
C GLN A 361 54.83 20.88 -69.46
N LEU A 362 54.40 21.95 -68.84
CA LEU A 362 54.36 22.17 -67.42
C LEU A 362 53.37 21.19 -66.75
N ALA A 363 52.23 21.00 -67.37
CA ALA A 363 51.23 20.04 -66.93
C ALA A 363 51.59 18.55 -67.19
N ALA A 364 52.41 18.31 -68.23
CA ALA A 364 52.88 16.95 -68.58
C ALA A 364 54.13 16.52 -67.84
N CYS A 365 54.85 17.39 -67.20
CA CYS A 365 56.10 17.11 -66.49
C CYS A 365 55.82 16.23 -65.23
N ILE A 366 56.40 15.02 -65.21
CA ILE A 366 56.16 14.03 -64.17
C ILE A 366 56.41 14.59 -62.73
N PRO A 367 57.52 15.26 -62.44
CA PRO A 367 57.75 15.84 -61.10
C PRO A 367 56.72 16.90 -60.69
N LEU A 368 56.14 17.61 -61.67
CA LEU A 368 55.19 18.72 -61.45
C LEU A 368 53.70 18.24 -61.50
N GLN A 369 53.44 16.97 -61.80
CA GLN A 369 52.09 16.37 -61.78
C GLN A 369 51.49 16.37 -60.38
N ARG A 370 52.28 16.51 -59.34
CA ARG A 370 51.80 16.64 -57.93
C ARG A 370 51.12 17.97 -57.68
N TYR A 371 51.23 18.95 -58.63
CA TYR A 371 50.52 20.24 -58.55
C TYR A 371 49.32 20.21 -59.48
N THR A 372 48.18 20.61 -58.94
CA THR A 372 47.01 20.92 -59.78
C THR A 372 47.16 22.29 -60.33
N TRP A 373 47.41 22.39 -61.67
CA TRP A 373 47.67 23.60 -62.32
C TRP A 373 46.43 24.34 -62.80
N ASN A 374 46.27 25.62 -62.39
CA ASN A 374 45.29 26.53 -62.90
C ASN A 374 46.05 27.54 -63.81
N ILE A 375 45.88 27.42 -65.08
CA ILE A 375 46.61 28.25 -66.03
C ILE A 375 45.63 29.01 -66.93
N PRO A 376 45.31 30.29 -66.67
CA PRO A 376 44.45 31.13 -67.48
C PRO A 376 45.03 31.31 -68.88
N PHE A 377 44.18 31.76 -69.82
CA PHE A 377 44.66 32.05 -71.17
C PHE A 377 45.68 33.23 -71.14
N PRO A 378 46.76 33.16 -71.96
CA PRO A 378 47.77 34.24 -72.05
C PRO A 378 47.15 35.56 -72.53
N THR A 379 47.54 36.65 -71.91
CA THR A 379 47.10 38.01 -72.30
C THR A 379 48.06 38.55 -73.27
N ILE A 380 47.56 39.07 -74.40
CA ILE A 380 48.40 39.72 -75.46
C ILE A 380 48.64 41.18 -75.07
N ARG A 381 49.92 41.61 -75.03
CA ARG A 381 50.28 43.00 -74.84
C ARG A 381 50.36 43.75 -76.19
N GLU A 382 50.40 45.06 -76.14
CA GLU A 382 50.48 45.95 -77.32
C GLU A 382 51.74 45.73 -78.20
N ASP A 383 52.79 45.14 -77.59
CA ASP A 383 54.06 44.79 -78.28
C ASP A 383 54.02 43.36 -78.91
N ASN A 384 52.81 42.75 -78.98
CA ASN A 384 52.53 41.44 -79.58
C ASN A 384 53.16 40.25 -78.81
N ARG A 385 53.58 40.47 -77.53
CA ARG A 385 54.06 39.41 -76.64
C ARG A 385 52.92 38.86 -75.82
N ALA A 386 52.95 37.53 -75.51
CA ALA A 386 51.96 36.87 -74.69
C ALA A 386 52.49 36.78 -73.26
N GLU A 387 51.80 37.38 -72.33
CA GLU A 387 52.06 37.21 -70.90
C GLU A 387 51.24 36.01 -70.36
N PHE A 388 51.90 35.11 -69.66
CA PHE A 388 51.26 33.95 -69.04
C PHE A 388 51.48 33.89 -67.51
N ARG A 389 50.49 33.34 -66.77
CA ARG A 389 50.59 33.05 -65.38
C ARG A 389 50.07 31.65 -65.16
N ALA A 390 50.83 30.82 -64.43
CA ALA A 390 50.45 29.46 -64.03
C ALA A 390 50.52 29.39 -62.52
N GLU A 391 49.40 28.92 -61.92
CA GLU A 391 49.32 28.69 -60.49
C GLU A 391 49.12 27.17 -60.27
N GLY A 392 50.11 26.56 -59.63
CA GLY A 392 50.06 25.18 -59.22
C GLY A 392 49.71 25.09 -57.73
N ARG A 393 48.77 24.29 -57.38
CA ARG A 393 48.48 23.96 -56.03
C ARG A 393 48.97 22.55 -55.76
N PHE A 394 49.79 22.38 -54.73
CA PHE A 394 50.30 21.06 -54.33
C PHE A 394 49.20 20.14 -53.92
N ASN A 395 49.01 19.04 -54.62
CA ASN A 395 48.18 17.93 -54.20
C ASN A 395 49.04 16.94 -53.35
N GLY A 396 49.61 17.45 -52.27
CA GLY A 396 50.19 16.59 -51.27
C GLY A 396 49.06 15.72 -50.70
N GLY A 397 49.01 14.50 -51.11
CA GLY A 397 48.05 13.54 -50.61
C GLY A 397 48.04 13.58 -49.09
N LEU A 398 46.97 14.13 -48.50
CA LEU A 398 46.54 13.67 -47.19
C LEU A 398 46.28 12.19 -47.36
N VAL A 399 47.25 11.39 -47.01
CA VAL A 399 47.01 10.00 -46.67
C VAL A 399 46.07 10.08 -45.48
N ASN A 400 44.79 9.98 -45.78
CA ASN A 400 43.78 9.71 -44.78
C ASN A 400 44.11 8.33 -44.16
N GLU A 401 44.92 8.30 -43.14
CA GLU A 401 44.91 7.21 -42.18
C GLU A 401 43.69 7.41 -41.30
N GLY A 402 42.58 6.96 -41.88
CA GLY A 402 41.34 6.82 -41.15
C GLY A 402 40.91 5.37 -41.21
N GLN A 403 41.24 4.60 -40.19
CA GLN A 403 40.41 3.51 -39.65
C GLN A 403 40.84 3.24 -38.23
#